data_d3acc02fd824a681794e56fae4697495
#
_entry.id   d3acc02fd824a681794e56fae4697495
#
_cell.length_a   1.000
_cell.length_b   1.000
_cell.length_c   1.000
_cell.angle_alpha   90.00
_cell.angle_beta   90.00
_cell.angle_gamma   90.00
#
_symmetry.space_group_name_H-M   'P 1'
#
loop_
_entity.id
_entity.type
_entity.pdbx_description
1 polymer ?
#
loop_
_entity_poly.entity_id
_entity_poly.type
_entity_poly.pdbx_seq_one_letter_code
_entity_poly.pdbx_strand_id
1 'polypeptide(L)'
;MGQEVREPKQERSIEKKNRIVQAGFELFSQVGYYNTNTAEIAKRAGVSTGIVYGYFKDKRDILLDVLEIYVKEAFAPVLDMINNLTAPVNFEGTIGHVLDSAINIHKKYANIHEALHSLSHSDEAVNNKFISLEDEITLAIANKLADLGVKKENLTERIHFAMDIVQSFSHEYVYDHHTYIDYDEMRKIVQNTLVALFDD
;
A
#
# COMPACT_ATOMS: atom_id res chain seq x y z
N MET A 1 32.21 10.33 -11.15
CA MET A 1 31.50 9.79 -12.30
C MET A 1 30.38 8.91 -11.75
N GLY A 2 29.14 9.38 -11.77
CA GLY A 2 28.01 8.59 -11.35
C GLY A 2 27.77 7.46 -12.33
N GLN A 3 27.61 6.24 -11.83
CA GLN A 3 27.30 5.09 -12.64
C GLN A 3 25.85 5.23 -13.13
N GLU A 4 25.67 5.27 -14.44
CA GLU A 4 24.35 5.39 -15.06
C GLU A 4 23.54 4.11 -14.78
N VAL A 5 22.39 4.25 -14.13
CA VAL A 5 21.48 3.13 -13.81
C VAL A 5 20.82 2.66 -15.11
N ARG A 6 20.96 1.37 -15.43
CA ARG A 6 20.43 0.77 -16.66
C ARG A 6 18.95 0.45 -16.52
N GLU A 7 18.13 0.99 -17.40
CA GLU A 7 16.79 0.43 -17.62
C GLU A 7 16.91 -0.93 -18.33
N PRO A 8 16.34 -2.01 -17.77
CA PRO A 8 16.45 -3.34 -18.34
C PRO A 8 15.56 -3.48 -19.59
N LYS A 9 16.18 -3.73 -20.74
CA LYS A 9 15.49 -3.95 -22.03
C LYS A 9 15.40 -5.43 -22.43
N GLN A 10 16.10 -6.34 -21.73
CA GLN A 10 16.12 -7.76 -22.03
C GLN A 10 15.44 -8.53 -20.89
N GLU A 11 14.66 -9.55 -21.21
CA GLU A 11 13.87 -10.36 -20.30
C GLU A 11 14.67 -10.86 -19.07
N ARG A 12 15.89 -11.36 -19.28
CA ARG A 12 16.79 -11.78 -18.19
C ARG A 12 17.24 -10.63 -17.29
N SER A 13 17.26 -9.41 -17.79
CA SER A 13 17.62 -8.22 -17.01
C SER A 13 16.46 -7.77 -16.15
N ILE A 14 15.24 -7.81 -16.67
CA ILE A 14 13.99 -7.54 -15.95
C ILE A 14 13.82 -8.56 -14.80
N GLU A 15 14.02 -9.84 -15.09
CA GLU A 15 13.94 -10.90 -14.08
C GLU A 15 14.93 -10.68 -12.91
N LYS A 16 16.17 -10.26 -13.20
CA LYS A 16 17.14 -9.94 -12.15
C LYS A 16 16.71 -8.74 -11.32
N LYS A 17 16.22 -7.66 -11.96
CA LYS A 17 15.68 -6.50 -11.25
C LYS A 17 14.54 -6.92 -10.33
N ASN A 18 13.58 -7.68 -10.84
CA ASN A 18 12.44 -8.15 -10.07
C ASN A 18 12.87 -9.02 -8.86
N ARG A 19 13.87 -9.90 -9.01
CA ARG A 19 14.39 -10.68 -7.87
C ARG A 19 15.03 -9.80 -6.80
N ILE A 20 15.71 -8.71 -7.19
CA ILE A 20 16.28 -7.76 -6.22
C ILE A 20 15.18 -7.02 -5.48
N VAL A 21 14.13 -6.55 -6.17
CA VAL A 21 12.98 -5.85 -5.56
C VAL A 21 12.23 -6.80 -4.63
N GLN A 22 11.98 -8.03 -5.06
CA GLN A 22 11.31 -9.05 -4.23
C GLN A 22 12.12 -9.37 -2.96
N ALA A 23 13.44 -9.53 -3.08
CA ALA A 23 14.34 -9.72 -1.94
C ALA A 23 14.32 -8.52 -0.98
N GLY A 24 14.26 -7.31 -1.52
CA GLY A 24 14.07 -6.07 -0.75
C GLY A 24 12.75 -6.08 0.03
N PHE A 25 11.65 -6.38 -0.65
CA PHE A 25 10.33 -6.49 -0.03
C PHE A 25 10.31 -7.49 1.13
N GLU A 26 10.85 -8.70 0.92
CA GLU A 26 10.93 -9.72 1.97
C GLU A 26 11.74 -9.26 3.18
N LEU A 27 12.93 -8.69 2.95
CA LEU A 27 13.81 -8.23 4.03
C LEU A 27 13.22 -7.04 4.77
N PHE A 28 12.67 -6.06 4.05
CA PHE A 28 12.03 -4.91 4.68
C PHE A 28 10.80 -5.31 5.50
N SER A 29 10.04 -6.32 5.05
CA SER A 29 8.92 -6.87 5.82
C SER A 29 9.37 -7.61 7.08
N GLN A 30 10.44 -8.41 6.99
CA GLN A 30 10.89 -9.29 8.08
C GLN A 30 11.69 -8.56 9.16
N VAL A 31 12.66 -7.74 8.76
CA VAL A 31 13.62 -7.12 9.68
C VAL A 31 13.60 -5.59 9.68
N GLY A 32 12.80 -4.99 8.79
CA GLY A 32 12.66 -3.55 8.64
C GLY A 32 13.66 -2.91 7.70
N TYR A 33 13.26 -1.77 7.14
CA TYR A 33 14.07 -1.02 6.18
C TYR A 33 15.40 -0.57 6.77
N TYR A 34 15.40 -0.01 7.97
CA TYR A 34 16.61 0.56 8.58
C TYR A 34 17.64 -0.51 8.96
N ASN A 35 17.20 -1.73 9.27
CA ASN A 35 18.05 -2.86 9.66
C ASN A 35 18.55 -3.69 8.47
N THR A 36 18.17 -3.34 7.23
CA THR A 36 18.56 -4.04 6.01
C THR A 36 19.62 -3.24 5.24
N ASN A 37 20.53 -3.92 4.56
CA ASN A 37 21.52 -3.33 3.65
C ASN A 37 21.51 -3.99 2.27
N THR A 38 22.14 -3.32 1.29
CA THR A 38 22.19 -3.79 -0.11
C THR A 38 22.93 -5.12 -0.30
N ALA A 39 23.87 -5.45 0.59
CA ALA A 39 24.60 -6.73 0.51
C ALA A 39 23.69 -7.92 0.92
N GLU A 40 22.85 -7.73 1.93
CA GLU A 40 21.84 -8.72 2.33
C GLU A 40 20.79 -8.91 1.25
N ILE A 41 20.33 -7.81 0.62
CA ILE A 41 19.39 -7.87 -0.51
C ILE A 41 20.03 -8.64 -1.68
N ALA A 42 21.28 -8.36 -2.03
CA ALA A 42 22.00 -9.07 -3.07
C ALA A 42 22.10 -10.57 -2.79
N LYS A 43 22.49 -10.92 -1.55
CA LYS A 43 22.55 -12.32 -1.09
C LYS A 43 21.20 -13.03 -1.20
N ARG A 44 20.12 -12.38 -0.75
CA ARG A 44 18.74 -12.93 -0.80
C ARG A 44 18.28 -13.10 -2.26
N ALA A 45 18.59 -12.14 -3.14
CA ALA A 45 18.25 -12.18 -4.56
C ALA A 45 19.08 -13.18 -5.38
N GLY A 46 20.14 -13.76 -4.81
CA GLY A 46 21.05 -14.67 -5.51
C GLY A 46 21.89 -13.95 -6.57
N VAL A 47 22.29 -12.70 -6.30
CA VAL A 47 23.15 -11.89 -7.18
C VAL A 47 24.32 -11.28 -6.41
N SER A 48 25.32 -10.78 -7.12
CA SER A 48 26.41 -10.00 -6.48
C SER A 48 25.94 -8.57 -6.16
N THR A 49 26.54 -7.95 -5.13
CA THR A 49 26.28 -6.55 -4.77
C THR A 49 26.51 -5.59 -5.95
N GLY A 50 27.53 -5.87 -6.79
CA GLY A 50 27.77 -5.10 -8.00
C GLY A 50 26.62 -5.16 -9.02
N ILE A 51 25.88 -6.27 -9.07
CA ILE A 51 24.68 -6.39 -9.89
C ILE A 51 23.56 -5.52 -9.34
N VAL A 52 23.38 -5.46 -8.01
CA VAL A 52 22.39 -4.57 -7.37
C VAL A 52 22.67 -3.12 -7.75
N TYR A 53 23.90 -2.64 -7.62
CA TYR A 53 24.29 -1.27 -8.00
C TYR A 53 24.23 -0.99 -9.50
N GLY A 54 24.09 -2.02 -10.34
CA GLY A 54 23.80 -1.88 -11.77
C GLY A 54 22.33 -1.49 -12.05
N TYR A 55 21.41 -1.73 -11.12
CA TYR A 55 19.98 -1.43 -11.25
C TYR A 55 19.50 -0.33 -10.31
N PHE A 56 20.12 -0.16 -9.17
CA PHE A 56 19.70 0.74 -8.10
C PHE A 56 20.90 1.52 -7.56
N LYS A 57 20.72 2.80 -7.32
CA LYS A 57 21.76 3.68 -6.76
C LYS A 57 22.07 3.33 -5.31
N ASP A 58 21.02 3.02 -4.55
CA ASP A 58 21.08 2.74 -3.13
C ASP A 58 19.84 1.92 -2.66
N LYS A 59 19.77 1.68 -1.37
CA LYS A 59 18.65 0.96 -0.73
C LYS A 59 17.32 1.71 -0.85
N ARG A 60 17.35 3.06 -0.86
CA ARG A 60 16.17 3.90 -1.04
C ARG A 60 15.56 3.73 -2.43
N ASP A 61 16.43 3.62 -3.45
CA ASP A 61 15.99 3.40 -4.84
C ASP A 61 15.27 2.04 -4.99
N ILE A 62 15.74 1.01 -4.26
CA ILE A 62 15.04 -0.28 -4.15
C ILE A 62 13.68 -0.12 -3.43
N LEU A 63 13.60 0.72 -2.40
CA LEU A 63 12.36 0.94 -1.65
C LEU A 63 11.24 1.53 -2.53
N LEU A 64 11.56 2.38 -3.50
CA LEU A 64 10.57 2.94 -4.42
C LEU A 64 9.88 1.86 -5.27
N ASP A 65 10.64 0.86 -5.74
CA ASP A 65 10.07 -0.28 -6.45
C ASP A 65 9.35 -1.26 -5.49
N VAL A 66 9.86 -1.39 -4.26
CA VAL A 66 9.21 -2.19 -3.20
C VAL A 66 7.86 -1.61 -2.80
N LEU A 67 7.70 -0.28 -2.81
CA LEU A 67 6.42 0.37 -2.55
C LEU A 67 5.33 -0.08 -3.53
N GLU A 68 5.66 -0.30 -4.81
CA GLU A 68 4.69 -0.84 -5.77
C GLU A 68 4.21 -2.26 -5.39
N ILE A 69 5.12 -3.12 -4.93
CA ILE A 69 4.75 -4.47 -4.46
C ILE A 69 3.88 -4.35 -3.21
N TYR A 70 4.31 -3.53 -2.25
CA TYR A 70 3.56 -3.33 -1.00
C TYR A 70 2.13 -2.86 -1.27
N VAL A 71 1.95 -1.83 -2.09
CA VAL A 71 0.62 -1.30 -2.41
C VAL A 71 -0.22 -2.34 -3.14
N LYS A 72 0.34 -3.06 -4.12
CA LYS A 72 -0.38 -4.16 -4.79
C LYS A 72 -0.83 -5.25 -3.81
N GLU A 73 0.06 -5.72 -2.94
CA GLU A 73 -0.27 -6.73 -1.92
C GLU A 73 -1.31 -6.23 -0.91
N ALA A 74 -1.20 -4.95 -0.51
CA ALA A 74 -2.11 -4.33 0.44
C ALA A 74 -3.52 -4.16 -0.14
N PHE A 75 -3.62 -3.70 -1.37
CA PHE A 75 -4.91 -3.38 -1.98
C PHE A 75 -5.51 -4.51 -2.82
N ALA A 76 -4.75 -5.56 -3.17
CA ALA A 76 -5.27 -6.67 -3.97
C ALA A 76 -6.57 -7.28 -3.39
N PRO A 77 -6.69 -7.58 -2.08
CA PRO A 77 -7.93 -8.12 -1.53
C PRO A 77 -9.12 -7.15 -1.66
N VAL A 78 -8.86 -5.86 -1.46
CA VAL A 78 -9.89 -4.81 -1.57
C VAL A 78 -10.30 -4.63 -3.04
N LEU A 79 -9.34 -4.58 -3.96
CA LEU A 79 -9.62 -4.44 -5.40
C LEU A 79 -10.36 -5.67 -5.93
N ASP A 80 -9.99 -6.88 -5.52
CA ASP A 80 -10.69 -8.12 -5.89
C ASP A 80 -12.15 -8.09 -5.40
N MET A 81 -12.37 -7.67 -4.17
CA MET A 81 -13.70 -7.51 -3.62
C MET A 81 -14.51 -6.48 -4.41
N ILE A 82 -13.95 -5.28 -4.65
CA ILE A 82 -14.59 -4.20 -5.43
C ILE A 82 -14.91 -4.67 -6.85
N ASN A 83 -14.00 -5.38 -7.52
CA ASN A 83 -14.23 -5.90 -8.86
C ASN A 83 -15.37 -6.93 -8.93
N ASN A 84 -15.61 -7.66 -7.86
CA ASN A 84 -16.70 -8.65 -7.74
C ASN A 84 -18.02 -8.06 -7.19
N LEU A 85 -18.07 -6.77 -6.87
CA LEU A 85 -19.32 -6.13 -6.46
C LEU A 85 -20.36 -6.16 -7.58
N THR A 86 -21.62 -6.35 -7.19
CA THR A 86 -22.79 -6.30 -8.04
C THR A 86 -23.80 -5.29 -7.50
N ALA A 87 -24.62 -4.74 -8.38
CA ALA A 87 -25.71 -3.85 -7.97
C ALA A 87 -26.91 -4.65 -7.42
N PRO A 88 -27.62 -4.17 -6.39
CA PRO A 88 -27.28 -3.00 -5.56
C PRO A 88 -26.07 -3.27 -4.65
N VAL A 89 -25.22 -2.26 -4.43
CA VAL A 89 -24.02 -2.38 -3.60
C VAL A 89 -24.41 -2.44 -2.12
N ASN A 90 -23.99 -3.49 -1.41
CA ASN A 90 -24.10 -3.58 0.04
C ASN A 90 -22.91 -2.86 0.70
N PHE A 91 -23.04 -1.55 0.94
CA PHE A 91 -21.96 -0.74 1.54
C PHE A 91 -21.61 -1.19 2.95
N GLU A 92 -22.58 -1.58 3.77
CA GLU A 92 -22.32 -2.04 5.14
C GLU A 92 -21.37 -3.25 5.16
N GLY A 93 -21.72 -4.29 4.41
CA GLY A 93 -20.88 -5.50 4.33
C GLY A 93 -19.53 -5.23 3.66
N THR A 94 -19.51 -4.43 2.58
CA THR A 94 -18.29 -4.08 1.84
C THR A 94 -17.31 -3.31 2.73
N ILE A 95 -17.76 -2.28 3.43
CA ILE A 95 -16.93 -1.45 4.30
C ILE A 95 -16.42 -2.25 5.49
N GLY A 96 -17.24 -3.14 6.07
CA GLY A 96 -16.78 -4.05 7.12
C GLY A 96 -15.58 -4.90 6.68
N HIS A 97 -15.63 -5.49 5.48
CA HIS A 97 -14.53 -6.26 4.92
C HIS A 97 -13.31 -5.41 4.57
N VAL A 98 -13.50 -4.17 4.10
CA VAL A 98 -12.40 -3.22 3.85
C VAL A 98 -11.64 -2.92 5.13
N LEU A 99 -12.35 -2.62 6.23
CA LEU A 99 -11.73 -2.36 7.54
C LEU A 99 -10.94 -3.57 8.05
N ASP A 100 -11.52 -4.77 7.97
CA ASP A 100 -10.83 -6.00 8.41
C ASP A 100 -9.58 -6.27 7.55
N SER A 101 -9.67 -6.05 6.24
CA SER A 101 -8.53 -6.19 5.33
C SER A 101 -7.42 -5.19 5.65
N ALA A 102 -7.77 -3.92 5.87
CA ALA A 102 -6.82 -2.87 6.20
C ALA A 102 -6.09 -3.15 7.52
N ILE A 103 -6.82 -3.54 8.58
CA ILE A 103 -6.22 -3.93 9.87
C ILE A 103 -5.25 -5.11 9.69
N ASN A 104 -5.65 -6.14 8.92
CA ASN A 104 -4.81 -7.31 8.68
C ASN A 104 -3.53 -6.96 7.89
N ILE A 105 -3.60 -6.06 6.92
CA ILE A 105 -2.46 -5.58 6.16
C ILE A 105 -1.48 -4.81 7.06
N HIS A 106 -1.98 -3.90 7.90
CA HIS A 106 -1.15 -3.16 8.86
C HIS A 106 -0.41 -4.13 9.80
N LYS A 107 -1.10 -5.16 10.31
CA LYS A 107 -0.47 -6.20 11.15
C LYS A 107 0.59 -7.00 10.38
N LYS A 108 0.28 -7.42 9.15
CA LYS A 108 1.14 -8.28 8.34
C LYS A 108 2.43 -7.59 7.90
N TYR A 109 2.36 -6.31 7.57
CA TYR A 109 3.46 -5.55 6.96
C TYR A 109 3.96 -4.40 7.85
N ALA A 110 3.86 -4.55 9.17
CA ALA A 110 4.20 -3.51 10.15
C ALA A 110 5.53 -2.81 9.87
N ASN A 111 6.60 -3.58 9.65
CA ASN A 111 7.94 -3.04 9.45
C ASN A 111 8.10 -2.22 8.15
N ILE A 112 7.39 -2.59 7.08
CA ILE A 112 7.39 -1.80 5.83
C ILE A 112 6.51 -0.57 6.01
N HIS A 113 5.34 -0.72 6.60
CA HIS A 113 4.39 0.37 6.81
C HIS A 113 5.03 1.51 7.60
N GLU A 114 5.67 1.21 8.74
CA GLU A 114 6.38 2.20 9.55
C GLU A 114 7.44 2.96 8.75
N ALA A 115 8.28 2.23 7.99
CA ALA A 115 9.32 2.85 7.19
C ALA A 115 8.76 3.75 6.08
N LEU A 116 7.72 3.31 5.38
CA LEU A 116 7.08 4.08 4.31
C LEU A 116 6.37 5.31 4.86
N HIS A 117 5.66 5.18 5.98
CA HIS A 117 4.99 6.28 6.65
C HIS A 117 6.00 7.35 7.10
N SER A 118 7.10 6.94 7.73
CA SER A 118 8.18 7.85 8.13
C SER A 118 8.82 8.56 6.92
N LEU A 119 9.09 7.84 5.84
CA LEU A 119 9.75 8.37 4.66
C LEU A 119 8.82 9.23 3.78
N SER A 120 7.53 8.97 3.74
CA SER A 120 6.59 9.81 2.98
C SER A 120 6.58 11.27 3.46
N HIS A 121 6.87 11.52 4.74
CA HIS A 121 6.96 12.87 5.29
C HIS A 121 8.31 13.58 5.07
N SER A 122 9.35 12.82 4.77
CA SER A 122 10.74 13.36 4.69
C SER A 122 11.39 13.20 3.33
N ASP A 123 10.78 12.45 2.42
CA ASP A 123 11.32 12.09 1.11
C ASP A 123 10.29 12.33 0.01
N GLU A 124 10.52 13.38 -0.78
CA GLU A 124 9.61 13.81 -1.84
C GLU A 124 9.33 12.72 -2.89
N ALA A 125 10.31 11.89 -3.26
CA ALA A 125 10.10 10.84 -4.25
C ALA A 125 9.24 9.68 -3.70
N VAL A 126 9.40 9.35 -2.42
CA VAL A 126 8.53 8.36 -1.73
C VAL A 126 7.13 8.91 -1.63
N ASN A 127 6.97 10.17 -1.22
CA ASN A 127 5.67 10.83 -1.11
C ASN A 127 4.93 10.88 -2.46
N ASN A 128 5.61 11.35 -3.51
CA ASN A 128 5.00 11.45 -4.85
C ASN A 128 4.59 10.07 -5.39
N LYS A 129 5.39 9.03 -5.13
CA LYS A 129 5.05 7.67 -5.51
C LYS A 129 3.82 7.15 -4.75
N PHE A 130 3.73 7.47 -3.45
CA PHE A 130 2.56 7.11 -2.62
C PHE A 130 1.29 7.77 -3.17
N ILE A 131 1.31 9.09 -3.38
CA ILE A 131 0.19 9.86 -3.94
C ILE A 131 -0.26 9.26 -5.29
N SER A 132 0.68 8.98 -6.20
CA SER A 132 0.35 8.41 -7.51
C SER A 132 -0.39 7.06 -7.40
N LEU A 133 0.03 6.20 -6.45
CA LEU A 133 -0.60 4.90 -6.25
C LEU A 133 -1.98 5.02 -5.57
N GLU A 134 -2.14 5.96 -4.65
CA GLU A 134 -3.44 6.26 -4.03
C GLU A 134 -4.43 6.82 -5.05
N ASP A 135 -3.98 7.71 -5.94
CA ASP A 135 -4.81 8.25 -7.03
C ASP A 135 -5.30 7.13 -7.95
N GLU A 136 -4.42 6.21 -8.36
CA GLU A 136 -4.79 5.08 -9.22
C GLU A 136 -5.88 4.21 -8.56
N ILE A 137 -5.76 3.91 -7.28
CA ILE A 137 -6.72 3.09 -6.52
C ILE A 137 -8.05 3.84 -6.35
N THR A 138 -7.99 5.11 -5.94
CA THR A 138 -9.17 5.97 -5.77
C THR A 138 -10.00 6.00 -7.05
N LEU A 139 -9.35 6.26 -8.20
CA LEU A 139 -10.00 6.33 -9.49
C LEU A 139 -10.55 4.98 -9.94
N ALA A 140 -9.84 3.88 -9.69
CA ALA A 140 -10.32 2.54 -10.03
C ALA A 140 -11.60 2.20 -9.26
N ILE A 141 -11.66 2.50 -7.96
CA ILE A 141 -12.85 2.29 -7.13
C ILE A 141 -14.00 3.19 -7.60
N ALA A 142 -13.73 4.47 -7.85
CA ALA A 142 -14.74 5.44 -8.31
C ALA A 142 -15.39 5.01 -9.62
N ASN A 143 -14.59 4.61 -10.60
CA ASN A 143 -15.06 4.11 -11.88
C ASN A 143 -15.94 2.87 -11.72
N LYS A 144 -15.49 1.89 -10.91
CA LYS A 144 -16.28 0.67 -10.67
C LYS A 144 -17.61 0.96 -10.00
N LEU A 145 -17.67 1.81 -8.97
CA LEU A 145 -18.91 2.18 -8.31
C LEU A 145 -19.86 2.96 -9.24
N ALA A 146 -19.31 3.85 -10.08
CA ALA A 146 -20.08 4.55 -11.12
C ALA A 146 -20.70 3.57 -12.15
N ASP A 147 -19.93 2.57 -12.60
CA ASP A 147 -20.40 1.52 -13.51
C ASP A 147 -21.50 0.66 -12.88
N LEU A 148 -21.50 0.48 -11.57
CA LEU A 148 -22.57 -0.19 -10.81
C LEU A 148 -23.79 0.71 -10.56
N GLY A 149 -23.77 1.94 -11.06
CA GLY A 149 -24.90 2.89 -10.96
C GLY A 149 -24.94 3.68 -9.65
N VAL A 150 -23.87 3.70 -8.87
CA VAL A 150 -23.75 4.57 -7.69
C VAL A 150 -23.64 6.02 -8.14
N LYS A 151 -24.66 6.82 -7.88
CA LYS A 151 -24.75 8.24 -8.28
C LYS A 151 -24.67 9.12 -7.04
N LYS A 152 -23.48 9.48 -6.66
CA LYS A 152 -23.22 10.42 -5.57
C LYS A 152 -22.46 11.62 -6.10
N GLU A 153 -22.84 12.81 -5.67
CA GLU A 153 -22.02 14.00 -5.89
C GLU A 153 -20.66 13.82 -5.20
N ASN A 154 -19.60 14.23 -5.86
CA ASN A 154 -18.23 14.15 -5.34
C ASN A 154 -17.83 12.70 -4.95
N LEU A 155 -18.18 11.71 -5.79
CA LEU A 155 -17.94 10.29 -5.49
C LEU A 155 -16.44 10.02 -5.29
N THR A 156 -15.57 10.62 -6.10
CA THR A 156 -14.12 10.44 -6.01
C THR A 156 -13.58 10.97 -4.67
N GLU A 157 -14.01 12.16 -4.28
CA GLU A 157 -13.62 12.79 -3.01
C GLU A 157 -14.13 11.98 -1.80
N ARG A 158 -15.34 11.44 -1.89
CA ARG A 158 -15.89 10.55 -0.83
C ARG A 158 -15.07 9.28 -0.69
N ILE A 159 -14.64 8.68 -1.80
CA ILE A 159 -13.81 7.47 -1.80
C ILE A 159 -12.43 7.78 -1.22
N HIS A 160 -11.79 8.86 -1.68
CA HIS A 160 -10.49 9.27 -1.15
C HIS A 160 -10.55 9.53 0.36
N PHE A 161 -11.55 10.29 0.81
CA PHE A 161 -11.76 10.54 2.23
C PHE A 161 -12.07 9.26 3.03
N ALA A 162 -12.81 8.32 2.45
CA ALA A 162 -13.03 7.02 3.07
C ALA A 162 -11.72 6.22 3.22
N MET A 163 -10.83 6.27 2.23
CA MET A 163 -9.49 5.65 2.31
C MET A 163 -8.65 6.26 3.43
N ASP A 164 -8.66 7.60 3.59
CA ASP A 164 -7.97 8.29 4.68
C ASP A 164 -8.46 7.83 6.05
N ILE A 165 -9.79 7.74 6.23
CA ILE A 165 -10.40 7.27 7.50
C ILE A 165 -9.98 5.82 7.78
N VAL A 166 -10.07 4.92 6.78
CA VAL A 166 -9.68 3.52 6.91
C VAL A 166 -8.21 3.41 7.29
N GLN A 167 -7.35 4.17 6.63
CA GLN A 167 -5.90 4.17 6.87
C GLN A 167 -5.57 4.66 8.28
N SER A 168 -6.14 5.82 8.68
CA SER A 168 -5.91 6.40 10.01
C SER A 168 -6.41 5.49 11.13
N PHE A 169 -7.63 4.96 11.01
CA PHE A 169 -8.19 4.03 11.99
C PHE A 169 -7.37 2.74 12.09
N SER A 170 -6.98 2.14 10.96
CA SER A 170 -6.22 0.89 10.95
C SER A 170 -4.84 1.06 11.54
N HIS A 171 -4.19 2.22 11.28
CA HIS A 171 -2.91 2.57 11.89
C HIS A 171 -3.03 2.67 13.42
N GLU A 172 -3.97 3.47 13.91
CA GLU A 172 -4.21 3.63 15.35
C GLU A 172 -4.56 2.30 16.02
N TYR A 173 -5.45 1.51 15.39
CA TYR A 173 -5.85 0.20 15.90
C TYR A 173 -4.68 -0.77 16.07
N VAL A 174 -3.64 -0.67 15.25
CA VAL A 174 -2.52 -1.61 15.26
C VAL A 174 -1.33 -1.09 16.07
N TYR A 175 -1.03 0.22 16.01
CA TYR A 175 0.23 0.76 16.56
C TYR A 175 0.04 1.71 17.74
N ASP A 176 -1.03 2.51 17.76
CA ASP A 176 -1.20 3.59 18.72
C ASP A 176 -2.33 3.32 19.71
N HIS A 177 -2.41 2.08 20.21
CA HIS A 177 -3.52 1.61 21.02
C HIS A 177 -3.65 2.36 22.35
N HIS A 178 -4.75 3.09 22.55
CA HIS A 178 -5.04 3.81 23.77
C HIS A 178 -5.83 2.95 24.77
N THR A 179 -5.42 2.90 26.03
CA THR A 179 -6.01 2.04 27.07
C THR A 179 -7.44 2.45 27.48
N TYR A 180 -7.87 3.68 27.16
CA TYR A 180 -9.18 4.23 27.48
C TYR A 180 -10.18 4.17 26.32
N ILE A 181 -9.77 3.66 25.15
CA ILE A 181 -10.61 3.52 23.96
C ILE A 181 -11.10 2.07 23.86
N ASP A 182 -12.41 1.92 23.68
CA ASP A 182 -13.01 0.65 23.24
C ASP A 182 -12.93 0.59 21.70
N TYR A 183 -11.98 -0.15 21.18
CA TYR A 183 -11.73 -0.25 19.75
C TYR A 183 -12.81 -1.03 18.99
N ASP A 184 -13.58 -1.90 19.65
CA ASP A 184 -14.72 -2.57 19.03
C ASP A 184 -15.87 -1.57 18.80
N GLU A 185 -16.11 -0.69 19.76
CA GLU A 185 -17.07 0.40 19.61
C GLU A 185 -16.57 1.46 18.61
N MET A 186 -15.30 1.84 18.66
CA MET A 186 -14.70 2.77 17.69
C MET A 186 -14.82 2.23 16.27
N ARG A 187 -14.57 0.93 16.05
CA ARG A 187 -14.72 0.28 14.74
C ARG A 187 -16.16 0.41 14.21
N LYS A 188 -17.17 0.24 15.06
CA LYS A 188 -18.59 0.42 14.68
C LYS A 188 -18.88 1.87 14.27
N ILE A 189 -18.35 2.85 15.04
CA ILE A 189 -18.49 4.27 14.71
C ILE A 189 -17.88 4.58 13.36
N VAL A 190 -16.65 4.10 13.12
CA VAL A 190 -15.95 4.28 11.84
C VAL A 190 -16.72 3.63 10.69
N GLN A 191 -17.19 2.40 10.86
CA GLN A 191 -17.97 1.70 9.83
C GLN A 191 -19.26 2.48 9.49
N ASN A 192 -20.03 2.92 10.49
CA ASN A 192 -21.25 3.69 10.27
C ASN A 192 -20.97 5.03 9.59
N THR A 193 -19.88 5.70 9.97
CA THR A 193 -19.46 6.96 9.33
C THR A 193 -19.12 6.75 7.85
N LEU A 194 -18.39 5.68 7.54
CA LEU A 194 -18.03 5.34 6.16
C LEU A 194 -19.25 4.95 5.32
N VAL A 195 -20.19 4.17 5.89
CA VAL A 195 -21.45 3.82 5.20
C VAL A 195 -22.24 5.07 4.86
N ALA A 196 -22.36 6.02 5.77
CA ALA A 196 -23.07 7.29 5.56
C ALA A 196 -22.46 8.17 4.44
N LEU A 197 -21.22 7.94 4.02
CA LEU A 197 -20.65 8.61 2.84
C LEU A 197 -21.32 8.16 1.53
N PHE A 198 -21.92 6.97 1.51
CA PHE A 198 -22.42 6.33 0.29
C PHE A 198 -23.94 6.05 0.36
N ASP A 199 -24.54 6.04 1.52
CA ASP A 199 -26.00 5.94 1.68
C ASP A 199 -26.71 7.26 1.36
N ASP A 200 -28.01 7.18 0.98
CA ASP A 200 -28.85 8.35 0.65
C ASP A 200 -29.32 9.10 1.89
#